data_509789402262789e386bbf543e651aae
#
_entry.id   509789402262789e386bbf543e651aae
#
_cell.length_a   1.000
_cell.length_b   1.000
_cell.length_c   1.000
_cell.angle_alpha   90.00
_cell.angle_beta   90.00
_cell.angle_gamma   90.00
#
_symmetry.space_group_name_H-M   'P 1'
#
loop_
_entity.id
_entity.type
_entity.pdbx_description
1 polymer ?
#
loop_
_entity_poly.entity_id
_entity_poly.type
_entity_poly.pdbx_seq_one_letter_code
_entity_poly.pdbx_strand_id
1 'polypeptide(L)'
;MSRAAICLLLAAAPAVPYAAILGYMTPPQPLTEARIASEAGAERAAWQAYLDRSRTLLEADKATLAAERAGGPYPDAAPHKGGAGGMPSNRPAAWYGTPEARHVADNILSFQTPAGGWGKNVDRTGPVRQRGQHYVSFDGGRESWNFVGTIDNNATITELRFLARVQAQLPGTEGQVYRAAFARGVRYLLNAQYPNGGFPQIYPLQGGYHDAITYNDDAFSNVVQLLREVAARQGDYAFVPEALAGESRAAAEKAIRVILATQIVAGGVRTGWCQQHDALTLAAVGARNFEPIALASNESARLLQLLMQLPDPSAEVVAAVDAGAAWLKRTALPVGNWARFYDVQTMQPVFGDRDRSIHDTIDEISEERRKGYGWFVTGPEKALKTYASWAAKRL
;
A
#
# COMPACT_ATOMS: atom_id res chain seq x y z
N MET A 1 -84.50 11.32 1.51
CA MET A 1 -83.39 12.05 2.08
C MET A 1 -82.20 11.10 2.09
N SER A 2 -81.33 11.23 1.10
CA SER A 2 -80.19 10.35 0.91
C SER A 2 -78.91 11.05 1.46
N ARG A 3 -78.24 10.39 2.42
CA ARG A 3 -76.94 10.90 2.95
C ARG A 3 -75.79 10.28 2.15
N ALA A 4 -75.09 11.12 1.41
CA ALA A 4 -73.85 10.73 0.74
C ALA A 4 -72.73 10.74 1.77
N ALA A 5 -72.05 9.59 1.93
CA ALA A 5 -70.83 9.47 2.71
C ALA A 5 -69.61 9.82 1.82
N ILE A 6 -68.89 10.85 2.20
CA ILE A 6 -67.62 11.23 1.58
C ILE A 6 -66.51 10.40 2.23
N CYS A 7 -65.92 9.47 1.47
CA CYS A 7 -64.69 8.81 1.87
C CYS A 7 -63.49 9.73 1.54
N LEU A 8 -62.80 10.24 2.56
CA LEU A 8 -61.49 10.86 2.43
C LEU A 8 -60.43 9.76 2.24
N LEU A 9 -59.88 9.64 1.05
CA LEU A 9 -58.66 8.86 0.80
C LEU A 9 -57.49 9.72 1.30
N LEU A 10 -56.92 9.37 2.44
CA LEU A 10 -55.61 9.83 2.88
C LEU A 10 -54.53 9.14 1.99
N ALA A 11 -53.97 9.89 1.04
CA ALA A 11 -52.79 9.44 0.34
C ALA A 11 -51.61 9.46 1.33
N ALA A 12 -51.08 8.31 1.67
CA ALA A 12 -49.83 8.20 2.41
C ALA A 12 -48.72 8.75 1.54
N ALA A 13 -48.08 9.85 1.95
CA ALA A 13 -46.85 10.32 1.34
C ALA A 13 -45.79 9.22 1.46
N PRO A 14 -44.98 8.97 0.40
CA PRO A 14 -43.88 8.04 0.51
C PRO A 14 -42.95 8.54 1.61
N ALA A 15 -42.66 7.70 2.60
CA ALA A 15 -41.62 7.95 3.59
C ALA A 15 -40.31 8.09 2.83
N VAL A 16 -39.72 9.30 2.79
CA VAL A 16 -38.34 9.49 2.36
C VAL A 16 -37.51 8.68 3.34
N PRO A 17 -36.75 7.68 2.89
CA PRO A 17 -35.85 6.96 3.80
C PRO A 17 -34.91 7.99 4.43
N TYR A 18 -34.94 8.10 5.74
CA TYR A 18 -33.96 8.88 6.48
C TYR A 18 -32.59 8.27 6.18
N ALA A 19 -31.66 9.09 5.69
CA ALA A 19 -30.27 8.74 5.51
C ALA A 19 -29.74 8.15 6.84
N ALA A 20 -29.42 6.84 6.81
CA ALA A 20 -28.98 6.17 8.02
C ALA A 20 -27.45 6.25 8.10
N ILE A 21 -26.93 7.07 9.01
CA ILE A 21 -25.53 6.97 9.42
C ILE A 21 -25.39 5.63 10.16
N LEU A 22 -24.62 4.71 9.55
CA LEU A 22 -24.35 3.38 10.13
C LEU A 22 -23.38 3.46 11.31
N GLY A 23 -22.52 4.48 11.34
CA GLY A 23 -21.53 4.70 12.38
C GLY A 23 -20.50 5.75 11.98
N TYR A 24 -19.44 5.81 12.79
CA TYR A 24 -18.33 6.72 12.56
C TYR A 24 -16.99 5.98 12.59
N MET A 25 -16.12 6.34 11.67
CA MET A 25 -14.78 5.77 11.59
C MET A 25 -13.92 6.23 12.77
N THR A 26 -13.25 5.27 13.42
CA THR A 26 -12.25 5.53 14.46
C THR A 26 -10.85 5.57 13.83
N PRO A 27 -10.05 6.62 14.08
CA PRO A 27 -8.68 6.68 13.61
C PRO A 27 -7.84 5.52 14.17
N PRO A 28 -6.91 4.96 13.38
CA PRO A 28 -5.98 3.96 13.88
C PRO A 28 -5.04 4.56 14.92
N GLN A 29 -4.60 3.73 15.84
CA GLN A 29 -3.66 4.15 16.88
C GLN A 29 -2.22 4.10 16.35
N PRO A 30 -1.38 5.10 16.66
CA PRO A 30 0.03 5.07 16.28
C PRO A 30 0.80 3.99 17.05
N LEU A 31 1.92 3.55 16.50
CA LEU A 31 2.85 2.67 17.21
C LEU A 31 3.63 3.47 18.26
N THR A 32 3.42 3.17 19.54
CA THR A 32 4.06 3.84 20.67
C THR A 32 4.74 2.85 21.61
N GLU A 33 5.69 3.34 22.42
CA GLU A 33 6.33 2.52 23.47
C GLU A 33 5.32 1.94 24.45
N ALA A 34 4.31 2.73 24.83
CA ALA A 34 3.26 2.27 25.74
C ALA A 34 2.47 1.10 25.14
N ARG A 35 2.10 1.19 23.88
CA ARG A 35 1.43 0.09 23.17
C ARG A 35 2.32 -1.14 23.02
N ILE A 36 3.60 -0.95 22.66
CA ILE A 36 4.58 -2.05 22.60
C ILE A 36 4.69 -2.74 23.96
N ALA A 37 4.75 -1.97 25.06
CA ALA A 37 4.85 -2.53 26.40
C ALA A 37 3.63 -3.37 26.81
N SER A 38 2.43 -3.00 26.35
CA SER A 38 1.18 -3.67 26.71
C SER A 38 0.74 -4.76 25.70
N GLU A 39 1.04 -4.60 24.40
CA GLU A 39 0.43 -5.40 23.33
C GLU A 39 1.41 -6.35 22.63
N ALA A 40 2.74 -6.07 22.64
CA ALA A 40 3.71 -6.85 21.86
C ALA A 40 4.10 -8.21 22.48
N GLY A 41 3.69 -8.50 23.69
CA GLY A 41 3.93 -9.79 24.32
C GLY A 41 5.39 -10.22 24.34
N ALA A 42 5.68 -11.44 23.87
CA ALA A 42 7.02 -12.00 23.79
C ALA A 42 7.95 -11.27 22.79
N GLU A 43 7.38 -10.58 21.80
CA GLU A 43 8.14 -9.85 20.77
C GLU A 43 8.50 -8.42 21.17
N ARG A 44 8.21 -7.98 22.40
CA ARG A 44 8.43 -6.62 22.89
C ARG A 44 9.82 -6.06 22.54
N ALA A 45 10.87 -6.83 22.76
CA ALA A 45 12.24 -6.39 22.48
C ALA A 45 12.48 -6.13 21.00
N ALA A 46 11.91 -6.94 20.10
CA ALA A 46 12.02 -6.76 18.67
C ALA A 46 11.25 -5.51 18.20
N TRP A 47 10.06 -5.29 18.74
CA TRP A 47 9.26 -4.10 18.46
C TRP A 47 9.90 -2.80 18.97
N GLN A 48 10.49 -2.84 20.17
CA GLN A 48 11.23 -1.69 20.70
C GLN A 48 12.44 -1.37 19.82
N ALA A 49 13.25 -2.37 19.45
CA ALA A 49 14.38 -2.19 18.54
C ALA A 49 13.95 -1.65 17.16
N TYR A 50 12.78 -2.06 16.67
CA TYR A 50 12.20 -1.52 15.45
C TYR A 50 11.86 -0.04 15.59
N LEU A 51 11.16 0.34 16.66
CA LEU A 51 10.76 1.74 16.89
C LEU A 51 11.98 2.65 17.07
N ASP A 52 12.99 2.20 17.81
CA ASP A 52 14.24 2.94 18.04
C ASP A 52 15.01 3.13 16.73
N ARG A 53 15.11 2.10 15.91
CA ARG A 53 15.71 2.20 14.56
C ARG A 53 14.96 3.18 13.68
N SER A 54 13.62 3.12 13.66
CA SER A 54 12.80 4.06 12.91
C SER A 54 13.05 5.51 13.32
N ARG A 55 13.08 5.79 14.62
CA ARG A 55 13.39 7.12 15.16
C ARG A 55 14.78 7.60 14.78
N THR A 56 15.79 6.74 14.92
CA THR A 56 17.17 7.05 14.56
C THR A 56 17.29 7.43 13.08
N LEU A 57 16.66 6.67 12.19
CA LEU A 57 16.67 6.96 10.76
C LEU A 57 15.90 8.25 10.43
N LEU A 58 14.78 8.50 11.11
CA LEU A 58 14.01 9.74 10.95
C LEU A 58 14.83 10.97 11.31
N GLU A 59 15.52 10.94 12.44
CA GLU A 59 16.38 12.04 12.86
C GLU A 59 17.58 12.22 11.92
N ALA A 60 18.14 11.14 11.41
CA ALA A 60 19.22 11.21 10.40
C ALA A 60 18.74 11.85 9.09
N ASP A 61 17.54 11.49 8.60
CA ASP A 61 16.95 12.08 7.40
C ASP A 61 16.70 13.58 7.58
N LYS A 62 16.12 14.00 8.71
CA LYS A 62 15.90 15.39 9.07
C LYS A 62 17.20 16.19 9.18
N ALA A 63 18.18 15.65 9.91
CA ALA A 63 19.47 16.30 10.12
C ALA A 63 20.24 16.51 8.80
N THR A 64 20.19 15.53 7.90
CA THR A 64 20.83 15.61 6.60
C THR A 64 20.23 16.75 5.77
N LEU A 65 18.91 16.82 5.64
CA LEU A 65 18.25 17.90 4.91
C LEU A 65 18.49 19.26 5.58
N ALA A 66 18.45 19.34 6.90
CA ALA A 66 18.73 20.57 7.64
C ALA A 66 20.16 21.07 7.41
N ALA A 67 21.14 20.16 7.45
CA ALA A 67 22.55 20.49 7.16
C ALA A 67 22.78 20.96 5.72
N GLU A 68 22.08 20.37 4.76
CA GLU A 68 22.10 20.86 3.38
C GLU A 68 21.52 22.28 3.26
N ARG A 69 20.50 22.60 4.06
CA ARG A 69 19.77 23.88 4.03
C ARG A 69 20.40 24.97 4.90
N ALA A 70 21.44 24.68 5.65
CA ALA A 70 22.14 25.69 6.45
C ALA A 70 22.89 26.69 5.55
N GLY A 71 22.41 27.93 5.42
CA GLY A 71 23.14 29.04 4.83
C GLY A 71 22.68 29.60 3.46
N GLY A 72 21.46 29.32 2.98
CA GLY A 72 21.05 29.95 1.74
C GLY A 72 19.59 29.81 1.38
N PRO A 73 19.11 30.46 0.32
CA PRO A 73 17.89 30.07 -0.33
C PRO A 73 18.14 28.75 -1.08
N TYR A 74 17.21 27.80 -0.95
CA TYR A 74 17.30 26.46 -1.56
C TYR A 74 16.12 26.24 -2.49
N PRO A 75 16.31 25.36 -3.54
CA PRO A 75 15.18 24.92 -4.34
C PRO A 75 14.14 24.27 -3.43
N ASP A 76 12.89 24.55 -3.73
CA ASP A 76 11.75 24.01 -2.97
C ASP A 76 11.56 22.51 -3.21
N ALA A 77 10.32 22.09 -3.28
CA ALA A 77 9.94 20.71 -3.48
C ALA A 77 10.52 20.07 -4.75
N ALA A 78 10.67 18.76 -4.74
CA ALA A 78 10.93 18.01 -5.95
C ALA A 78 9.78 18.20 -6.97
N PRO A 79 10.06 18.25 -8.28
CA PRO A 79 9.03 18.35 -9.31
C PRO A 79 8.01 17.19 -9.18
N HIS A 80 6.73 17.51 -9.28
CA HIS A 80 5.65 16.53 -9.15
C HIS A 80 5.36 15.86 -10.49
N LYS A 81 5.23 14.53 -10.46
CA LYS A 81 4.69 13.73 -11.57
C LYS A 81 4.02 12.47 -11.04
N GLY A 82 2.74 12.32 -11.32
CA GLY A 82 1.97 11.17 -10.85
C GLY A 82 2.43 9.82 -11.39
N GLY A 83 1.87 8.76 -10.88
CA GLY A 83 2.20 7.38 -11.23
C GLY A 83 3.64 7.01 -10.86
N ALA A 84 4.35 6.33 -11.76
CA ALA A 84 5.74 5.95 -11.58
C ALA A 84 6.75 7.09 -11.83
N GLY A 85 6.39 8.36 -11.62
CA GLY A 85 7.27 9.51 -11.84
C GLY A 85 7.71 9.66 -13.31
N GLY A 86 6.92 9.15 -14.26
CA GLY A 86 7.24 9.15 -15.67
C GLY A 86 8.30 8.13 -16.11
N MET A 87 8.75 7.25 -15.21
CA MET A 87 9.73 6.21 -15.55
C MET A 87 9.15 5.21 -16.53
N PRO A 88 9.80 4.94 -17.67
CA PRO A 88 9.38 3.90 -18.60
C PRO A 88 9.59 2.51 -17.98
N SER A 89 8.52 1.72 -17.85
CA SER A 89 8.57 0.39 -17.24
C SER A 89 8.55 -0.78 -18.23
N ASN A 90 8.31 -0.49 -19.52
CA ASN A 90 8.07 -1.49 -20.57
C ASN A 90 8.94 -1.34 -21.80
N ARG A 91 10.14 -0.76 -21.66
CA ARG A 91 11.12 -0.63 -22.74
C ARG A 91 11.86 -1.97 -22.97
N PRO A 92 12.36 -2.23 -24.20
CA PRO A 92 13.26 -3.36 -24.42
C PRO A 92 14.49 -3.28 -23.51
N ALA A 93 15.09 -4.41 -23.14
CA ALA A 93 16.23 -4.48 -22.23
C ALA A 93 17.37 -3.53 -22.64
N ALA A 94 17.76 -3.53 -23.92
CA ALA A 94 18.82 -2.67 -24.43
C ALA A 94 18.60 -1.16 -24.19
N TRP A 95 17.34 -0.71 -24.10
CA TRP A 95 17.04 0.69 -23.84
C TRP A 95 17.56 1.15 -22.46
N TYR A 96 17.56 0.25 -21.45
CA TYR A 96 18.05 0.59 -20.11
C TYR A 96 19.57 0.86 -20.06
N GLY A 97 20.32 0.57 -21.14
CA GLY A 97 21.73 0.97 -21.30
C GLY A 97 21.93 2.33 -21.97
N THR A 98 20.88 2.99 -22.48
CA THR A 98 20.97 4.28 -23.19
C THR A 98 21.26 5.46 -22.27
N PRO A 99 21.76 6.59 -22.83
CA PRO A 99 21.93 7.83 -22.06
C PRO A 99 20.64 8.33 -21.42
N GLU A 100 19.48 8.17 -22.08
CA GLU A 100 18.19 8.57 -21.49
C GLU A 100 17.85 7.74 -20.23
N ALA A 101 18.06 6.44 -20.29
CA ALA A 101 17.83 5.57 -19.13
C ALA A 101 18.79 5.89 -17.98
N ARG A 102 20.07 6.19 -18.30
CA ARG A 102 21.06 6.62 -17.29
C ARG A 102 20.67 7.94 -16.66
N HIS A 103 20.17 8.92 -17.44
CA HIS A 103 19.66 10.18 -16.89
C HIS A 103 18.54 9.95 -15.84
N VAL A 104 17.59 9.08 -16.15
CA VAL A 104 16.53 8.69 -15.18
C VAL A 104 17.14 8.01 -13.95
N ALA A 105 18.11 7.10 -14.13
CA ALA A 105 18.78 6.42 -13.03
C ALA A 105 19.59 7.38 -12.13
N ASP A 106 20.23 8.37 -12.70
CA ASP A 106 20.98 9.41 -11.97
C ASP A 106 20.03 10.32 -11.19
N ASN A 107 18.87 10.66 -11.76
CA ASN A 107 17.80 11.33 -11.02
C ASN A 107 17.36 10.47 -9.84
N ILE A 108 17.04 9.19 -10.04
CA ILE A 108 16.66 8.26 -8.98
C ILE A 108 17.74 8.25 -7.89
N LEU A 109 19.02 8.12 -8.25
CA LEU A 109 20.14 8.15 -7.31
C LEU A 109 20.12 9.40 -6.43
N SER A 110 19.94 10.57 -7.06
CA SER A 110 20.00 11.87 -6.39
C SER A 110 18.87 12.10 -5.38
N PHE A 111 17.72 11.48 -5.59
CA PHE A 111 16.55 11.58 -4.71
C PHE A 111 16.43 10.43 -3.69
N GLN A 112 17.44 9.55 -3.59
CA GLN A 112 17.41 8.51 -2.54
C GLN A 112 17.60 9.16 -1.17
N THR A 113 16.66 8.95 -0.25
CA THR A 113 16.76 9.47 1.12
C THR A 113 17.93 8.83 1.87
N PRO A 114 18.48 9.46 2.92
CA PRO A 114 19.52 8.83 3.74
C PRO A 114 19.11 7.48 4.32
N ALA A 115 17.82 7.29 4.69
CA ALA A 115 17.28 5.99 5.10
C ALA A 115 17.25 4.95 3.96
N GLY A 116 17.39 5.37 2.70
CA GLY A 116 17.53 4.49 1.53
C GLY A 116 16.29 4.34 0.65
N GLY A 117 15.15 4.88 1.04
CA GLY A 117 13.91 4.85 0.25
C GLY A 117 13.76 6.04 -0.70
N TRP A 118 12.60 6.13 -1.34
CA TRP A 118 12.23 7.25 -2.21
C TRP A 118 10.83 7.77 -1.89
N GLY A 119 10.64 9.08 -2.06
CA GLY A 119 9.33 9.73 -1.96
C GLY A 119 8.47 9.48 -3.19
N LYS A 120 7.15 9.49 -3.00
CA LYS A 120 6.18 9.28 -4.08
C LYS A 120 6.05 10.51 -4.99
N ASN A 121 5.58 10.28 -6.20
CA ASN A 121 5.18 11.31 -7.16
C ASN A 121 6.28 12.31 -7.55
N VAL A 122 7.55 11.93 -7.45
CA VAL A 122 8.68 12.75 -7.92
C VAL A 122 8.91 12.49 -9.40
N ASP A 123 9.09 13.57 -10.19
CA ASP A 123 9.44 13.45 -11.61
C ASP A 123 10.85 12.89 -11.76
N ARG A 124 10.94 11.62 -12.19
CA ARG A 124 12.22 10.93 -12.43
C ARG A 124 12.82 11.21 -13.80
N THR A 125 12.08 11.90 -14.67
CA THR A 125 12.57 12.32 -15.99
C THR A 125 13.11 13.74 -15.99
N GLY A 126 12.99 14.45 -14.86
CA GLY A 126 13.51 15.79 -14.64
C GLY A 126 14.99 15.80 -14.26
N PRO A 127 15.53 16.98 -13.86
CA PRO A 127 16.91 17.12 -13.44
C PRO A 127 17.19 16.34 -12.14
N VAL A 128 18.47 16.07 -11.88
CA VAL A 128 18.92 15.51 -10.61
C VAL A 128 18.60 16.47 -9.46
N ARG A 129 18.41 15.91 -8.25
CA ARG A 129 18.14 16.67 -7.03
C ARG A 129 19.29 17.65 -6.75
N GLN A 130 18.94 18.87 -6.41
CA GLN A 130 19.90 19.88 -5.96
C GLN A 130 20.08 19.81 -4.43
N ARG A 131 21.23 20.24 -3.96
CA ARG A 131 21.50 20.35 -2.52
C ARG A 131 20.44 21.23 -1.83
N GLY A 132 19.88 20.76 -0.73
CA GLY A 132 18.84 21.46 0.03
C GLY A 132 17.42 21.32 -0.55
N GLN A 133 17.26 20.72 -1.75
CA GLN A 133 15.94 20.40 -2.30
C GLN A 133 15.29 19.27 -1.48
N HIS A 134 13.96 19.31 -1.34
CA HIS A 134 13.23 18.22 -0.70
C HIS A 134 13.39 16.90 -1.46
N TYR A 135 13.40 15.78 -0.75
CA TYR A 135 13.48 14.45 -1.34
C TYR A 135 12.17 13.98 -1.97
N VAL A 136 11.05 14.63 -1.62
CA VAL A 136 9.71 14.29 -2.10
C VAL A 136 9.06 15.49 -2.78
N SER A 137 8.10 15.23 -3.68
CA SER A 137 7.28 16.28 -4.25
C SER A 137 6.33 16.82 -3.17
N PHE A 138 6.08 18.14 -3.21
CA PHE A 138 5.16 18.78 -2.29
C PHE A 138 3.73 18.23 -2.48
N ASP A 139 3.18 17.65 -1.44
CA ASP A 139 1.81 17.15 -1.40
C ASP A 139 1.00 17.94 -0.37
N GLY A 140 0.53 19.13 -0.76
CA GLY A 140 -0.49 19.86 -0.03
C GLY A 140 -0.11 20.43 1.35
N GLY A 141 1.15 20.80 1.61
CA GLY A 141 1.54 21.56 2.80
C GLY A 141 1.98 20.75 4.02
N ARG A 142 2.28 19.48 3.87
CA ARG A 142 2.81 18.65 4.95
C ARG A 142 4.33 18.64 4.96
N GLU A 143 4.94 19.64 5.58
CA GLU A 143 6.40 19.77 5.70
C GLU A 143 7.08 18.54 6.31
N SER A 144 6.39 17.82 7.19
CA SER A 144 6.92 16.65 7.90
C SER A 144 7.31 15.47 7.01
N TRP A 145 6.90 15.44 5.72
CA TRP A 145 7.14 14.31 4.82
C TRP A 145 8.17 14.61 3.72
N ASN A 146 8.74 15.78 3.72
CA ASN A 146 9.63 16.28 2.65
C ASN A 146 10.94 15.51 2.50
N PHE A 147 11.23 14.60 3.44
CA PHE A 147 12.51 13.88 3.52
C PHE A 147 12.34 12.36 3.73
N VAL A 148 11.12 11.80 3.75
CA VAL A 148 10.91 10.37 4.02
C VAL A 148 10.60 9.58 2.76
N GLY A 149 11.03 8.31 2.75
CA GLY A 149 10.65 7.33 1.74
C GLY A 149 9.28 6.71 2.04
N THR A 150 8.68 6.11 1.02
CA THR A 150 7.38 5.42 1.12
C THR A 150 7.29 4.25 0.16
N ILE A 151 6.34 3.35 0.41
CA ILE A 151 5.92 2.32 -0.54
C ILE A 151 4.60 2.68 -1.26
N ASP A 152 4.01 3.82 -0.91
CA ASP A 152 2.77 4.32 -1.49
C ASP A 152 2.95 4.69 -2.97
N ASN A 153 1.91 4.49 -3.79
CA ASN A 153 1.95 4.76 -5.23
C ASN A 153 3.12 4.10 -5.96
N ASN A 154 3.56 2.92 -5.51
CA ASN A 154 4.71 2.18 -6.03
C ASN A 154 6.07 2.89 -5.88
N ALA A 155 6.18 3.96 -5.11
CA ALA A 155 7.47 4.57 -4.77
C ALA A 155 8.38 3.54 -4.08
N THR A 156 9.67 3.73 -4.17
CA THR A 156 10.73 2.78 -3.78
C THR A 156 10.77 1.52 -4.65
N ILE A 157 9.64 0.87 -4.91
CA ILE A 157 9.59 -0.37 -5.70
C ILE A 157 9.92 -0.11 -7.17
N THR A 158 9.34 0.95 -7.74
CA THR A 158 9.56 1.29 -9.16
C THR A 158 10.99 1.76 -9.40
N GLU A 159 11.54 2.56 -8.48
CA GLU A 159 12.94 2.99 -8.51
C GLU A 159 13.90 1.80 -8.44
N LEU A 160 13.66 0.87 -7.52
CA LEU A 160 14.48 -0.34 -7.40
C LEU A 160 14.45 -1.19 -8.67
N ARG A 161 13.28 -1.41 -9.25
CA ARG A 161 13.17 -2.15 -10.51
C ARG A 161 13.87 -1.45 -11.67
N PHE A 162 13.79 -0.11 -11.72
CA PHE A 162 14.47 0.67 -12.74
C PHE A 162 16.00 0.56 -12.60
N LEU A 163 16.54 0.76 -11.39
CA LEU A 163 17.97 0.64 -11.12
C LEU A 163 18.50 -0.77 -11.44
N ALA A 164 17.75 -1.83 -11.13
CA ALA A 164 18.11 -3.21 -11.46
C ALA A 164 18.25 -3.41 -12.97
N ARG A 165 17.33 -2.87 -13.77
CA ARG A 165 17.37 -2.96 -15.23
C ARG A 165 18.54 -2.16 -15.84
N VAL A 166 18.78 -0.94 -15.33
CA VAL A 166 19.89 -0.11 -15.82
C VAL A 166 21.22 -0.78 -15.54
N GLN A 167 21.46 -1.22 -14.30
CA GLN A 167 22.73 -1.87 -13.95
C GLN A 167 22.95 -3.17 -14.74
N ALA A 168 21.91 -3.91 -15.11
CA ALA A 168 22.02 -5.14 -15.89
C ALA A 168 22.54 -4.90 -17.32
N GLN A 169 22.39 -3.69 -17.83
CA GLN A 169 22.90 -3.29 -19.16
C GLN A 169 24.29 -2.62 -19.10
N LEU A 170 24.88 -2.43 -17.91
CA LEU A 170 26.13 -1.71 -17.74
C LEU A 170 27.26 -2.67 -17.34
N PRO A 171 28.32 -2.81 -18.18
CA PRO A 171 29.42 -3.73 -17.92
C PRO A 171 30.31 -3.23 -16.76
N GLY A 172 30.97 -4.16 -16.08
CA GLY A 172 32.04 -3.89 -15.12
C GLY A 172 31.64 -2.94 -13.99
N THR A 173 32.39 -1.87 -13.83
CA THR A 173 32.22 -0.88 -12.75
C THR A 173 31.15 0.18 -13.03
N GLU A 174 30.75 0.38 -14.29
CA GLU A 174 29.77 1.43 -14.65
C GLU A 174 28.44 1.30 -13.90
N GLY A 175 27.96 0.07 -13.70
CA GLY A 175 26.73 -0.19 -12.95
C GLY A 175 26.86 -0.15 -11.42
N GLN A 176 28.08 0.04 -10.87
CA GLN A 176 28.33 -0.13 -9.43
C GLN A 176 27.54 0.86 -8.56
N VAL A 177 27.41 2.11 -9.00
CA VAL A 177 26.65 3.14 -8.25
C VAL A 177 25.17 2.78 -8.15
N TYR A 178 24.58 2.23 -9.21
CA TYR A 178 23.18 1.79 -9.25
C TYR A 178 22.96 0.54 -8.41
N ARG A 179 23.92 -0.42 -8.43
CA ARG A 179 23.90 -1.59 -7.54
C ARG A 179 23.95 -1.20 -6.07
N ALA A 180 24.81 -0.23 -5.73
CA ALA A 180 24.91 0.27 -4.35
C ALA A 180 23.61 0.95 -3.89
N ALA A 181 23.01 1.81 -4.74
CA ALA A 181 21.72 2.44 -4.44
C ALA A 181 20.59 1.42 -4.34
N PHE A 182 20.57 0.42 -5.22
CA PHE A 182 19.62 -0.69 -5.14
C PHE A 182 19.74 -1.45 -3.82
N ALA A 183 20.95 -1.82 -3.40
CA ALA A 183 21.18 -2.52 -2.14
C ALA A 183 20.72 -1.71 -0.93
N ARG A 184 20.96 -0.38 -0.90
CA ARG A 184 20.44 0.52 0.13
C ARG A 184 18.91 0.55 0.13
N GLY A 185 18.27 0.59 -1.04
CA GLY A 185 16.81 0.58 -1.14
C GLY A 185 16.17 -0.75 -0.73
N VAL A 186 16.78 -1.89 -1.02
CA VAL A 186 16.33 -3.18 -0.47
C VAL A 186 16.52 -3.20 1.04
N ARG A 187 17.65 -2.69 1.57
CA ARG A 187 17.85 -2.56 3.02
C ARG A 187 16.80 -1.65 3.67
N TYR A 188 16.40 -0.57 3.01
CA TYR A 188 15.29 0.27 3.45
C TYR A 188 14.00 -0.54 3.61
N LEU A 189 13.62 -1.35 2.63
CA LEU A 189 12.43 -2.23 2.72
C LEU A 189 12.54 -3.23 3.87
N LEU A 190 13.70 -3.86 4.05
CA LEU A 190 13.95 -4.79 5.15
C LEU A 190 13.87 -4.10 6.52
N ASN A 191 14.36 -2.84 6.62
CA ASN A 191 14.25 -2.04 7.84
C ASN A 191 12.81 -1.57 8.11
N ALA A 192 12.03 -1.32 7.06
CA ALA A 192 10.63 -0.91 7.17
C ALA A 192 9.71 -2.06 7.62
N GLN A 193 10.13 -3.32 7.43
CA GLN A 193 9.32 -4.46 7.81
C GLN A 193 9.19 -4.56 9.34
N TYR A 194 7.95 -4.65 9.82
CA TYR A 194 7.64 -4.90 11.22
C TYR A 194 8.15 -6.29 11.68
N PRO A 195 8.39 -6.49 12.97
CA PRO A 195 8.81 -7.79 13.51
C PRO A 195 7.90 -8.95 13.10
N ASN A 196 6.59 -8.74 13.03
CA ASN A 196 5.63 -9.73 12.57
C ASN A 196 5.60 -9.96 11.05
N GLY A 197 6.23 -9.08 10.25
CA GLY A 197 6.31 -9.21 8.78
C GLY A 197 5.44 -8.22 8.00
N GLY A 198 4.65 -7.37 8.68
CA GLY A 198 3.88 -6.29 8.05
C GLY A 198 4.77 -5.15 7.53
N PHE A 199 4.19 -4.24 6.76
CA PHE A 199 4.86 -3.02 6.28
C PHE A 199 3.98 -1.80 6.52
N PRO A 200 4.54 -0.70 7.09
CA PRO A 200 3.87 0.60 7.14
C PRO A 200 3.82 1.21 5.73
N GLN A 201 2.94 2.18 5.53
CA GLN A 201 2.87 2.89 4.25
C GLN A 201 4.08 3.82 4.04
N ILE A 202 4.58 4.43 5.12
CA ILE A 202 5.70 5.37 5.13
C ILE A 202 6.74 4.91 6.16
N TYR A 203 8.00 4.95 5.78
CA TYR A 203 9.11 4.65 6.68
C TYR A 203 10.27 5.63 6.46
N PRO A 204 10.93 6.14 7.50
CA PRO A 204 10.64 5.97 8.94
C PRO A 204 9.23 6.40 9.33
N LEU A 205 8.70 5.82 10.43
CA LEU A 205 7.32 6.02 10.89
C LEU A 205 6.97 7.49 11.10
N GLN A 206 5.77 7.89 10.67
CA GLN A 206 5.27 9.26 10.76
C GLN A 206 4.04 9.43 11.65
N GLY A 207 3.54 8.33 12.23
CA GLY A 207 2.33 8.31 13.02
C GLY A 207 1.04 8.24 12.18
N GLY A 208 -0.07 8.15 12.89
CA GLY A 208 -1.39 8.07 12.27
C GLY A 208 -1.62 6.76 11.49
N TYR A 209 -2.49 6.79 10.50
CA TYR A 209 -2.84 5.61 9.71
C TYR A 209 -1.68 5.08 8.84
N HIS A 210 -0.63 5.87 8.63
CA HIS A 210 0.54 5.44 7.86
C HIS A 210 1.39 4.40 8.59
N ASP A 211 1.25 4.30 9.91
CA ASP A 211 1.91 3.28 10.73
C ASP A 211 1.14 1.95 10.75
N ALA A 212 -0.04 1.88 10.18
CA ALA A 212 -0.75 0.62 10.02
C ALA A 212 -0.12 -0.24 8.92
N ILE A 213 -0.25 -1.57 9.03
CA ILE A 213 0.06 -2.48 7.93
C ILE A 213 -0.86 -2.12 6.77
N THR A 214 -0.30 -1.76 5.60
CA THR A 214 -1.08 -1.22 4.49
C THR A 214 -1.14 -2.15 3.30
N TYR A 215 -2.35 -2.46 2.85
CA TYR A 215 -2.62 -3.15 1.58
C TYR A 215 -3.05 -2.18 0.47
N ASN A 216 -3.23 -0.91 0.81
CA ASN A 216 -3.67 0.14 -0.10
C ASN A 216 -2.75 0.24 -1.33
N ASP A 217 -3.35 0.51 -2.50
CA ASP A 217 -2.67 0.77 -3.77
C ASP A 217 -1.62 -0.29 -4.16
N ASP A 218 -1.88 -1.56 -3.83
CA ASP A 218 -1.01 -2.71 -4.10
C ASP A 218 0.37 -2.65 -3.41
N ALA A 219 0.61 -1.68 -2.54
CA ALA A 219 1.92 -1.39 -1.95
C ALA A 219 2.56 -2.63 -1.32
N PHE A 220 1.82 -3.32 -0.47
CA PHE A 220 2.30 -4.54 0.19
C PHE A 220 2.62 -5.67 -0.81
N SER A 221 1.70 -5.92 -1.74
CA SER A 221 1.87 -6.97 -2.76
C SER A 221 3.10 -6.71 -3.63
N ASN A 222 3.34 -5.45 -4.00
CA ASN A 222 4.48 -5.06 -4.81
C ASN A 222 5.81 -5.18 -4.06
N VAL A 223 5.84 -4.88 -2.75
CA VAL A 223 7.03 -5.13 -1.90
C VAL A 223 7.32 -6.62 -1.83
N VAL A 224 6.33 -7.45 -1.52
CA VAL A 224 6.51 -8.91 -1.42
C VAL A 224 6.99 -9.50 -2.73
N GLN A 225 6.42 -9.08 -3.85
CA GLN A 225 6.83 -9.53 -5.17
C GLN A 225 8.28 -9.14 -5.46
N LEU A 226 8.67 -7.87 -5.21
CA LEU A 226 10.05 -7.43 -5.40
C LEU A 226 11.03 -8.22 -4.52
N LEU A 227 10.72 -8.42 -3.24
CA LEU A 227 11.59 -9.20 -2.35
C LEU A 227 11.76 -10.65 -2.82
N ARG A 228 10.74 -11.26 -3.40
CA ARG A 228 10.83 -12.59 -4.03
C ARG A 228 11.70 -12.58 -5.30
N GLU A 229 11.57 -11.55 -6.14
CA GLU A 229 12.41 -11.35 -7.32
C GLU A 229 13.89 -11.18 -6.92
N VAL A 230 14.17 -10.36 -5.90
CA VAL A 230 15.51 -10.17 -5.32
C VAL A 230 16.07 -11.48 -4.76
N ALA A 231 15.24 -12.24 -4.03
CA ALA A 231 15.63 -13.54 -3.46
C ALA A 231 15.96 -14.60 -4.51
N ALA A 232 15.31 -14.53 -5.68
CA ALA A 232 15.56 -15.46 -6.78
C ALA A 232 16.90 -15.24 -7.49
N ARG A 233 17.46 -14.01 -7.43
CA ARG A 233 18.73 -13.64 -8.07
C ARG A 233 18.81 -13.98 -9.57
N GLN A 234 17.71 -13.84 -10.28
CA GLN A 234 17.61 -14.13 -11.70
C GLN A 234 17.45 -12.85 -12.53
N GLY A 235 17.83 -12.90 -13.81
CA GLY A 235 17.69 -11.78 -14.72
C GLY A 235 18.37 -10.51 -14.19
N ASP A 236 17.63 -9.42 -14.10
CA ASP A 236 18.11 -8.11 -13.65
C ASP A 236 18.62 -8.12 -12.19
N TYR A 237 18.31 -9.14 -11.41
CA TYR A 237 18.70 -9.29 -10.00
C TYR A 237 19.89 -10.27 -9.78
N ALA A 238 20.53 -10.78 -10.84
CA ALA A 238 21.64 -11.72 -10.73
C ALA A 238 22.86 -11.18 -9.94
N PHE A 239 23.00 -9.87 -9.87
CA PHE A 239 24.08 -9.17 -9.14
C PHE A 239 23.88 -9.16 -7.61
N VAL A 240 22.70 -9.48 -7.11
CA VAL A 240 22.36 -9.38 -5.68
C VAL A 240 23.22 -10.35 -4.87
N PRO A 241 23.90 -9.90 -3.78
CA PRO A 241 24.64 -10.80 -2.90
C PRO A 241 23.74 -11.85 -2.21
N GLU A 242 24.25 -13.05 -2.00
CA GLU A 242 23.51 -14.16 -1.38
C GLU A 242 22.90 -13.79 -0.03
N ALA A 243 23.64 -13.07 0.82
CA ALA A 243 23.15 -12.63 2.12
C ALA A 243 21.87 -11.74 1.98
N LEU A 244 21.90 -10.77 1.07
CA LEU A 244 20.74 -9.88 0.84
C LEU A 244 19.56 -10.64 0.23
N ALA A 245 19.83 -11.61 -0.64
CA ALA A 245 18.81 -12.47 -1.21
C ALA A 245 18.16 -13.37 -0.14
N GLY A 246 18.96 -13.94 0.77
CA GLY A 246 18.46 -14.72 1.91
C GLY A 246 17.57 -13.91 2.85
N GLU A 247 18.00 -12.69 3.21
CA GLU A 247 17.18 -11.78 4.02
C GLU A 247 15.86 -11.39 3.31
N SER A 248 15.92 -11.13 2.00
CA SER A 248 14.73 -10.81 1.19
C SER A 248 13.75 -11.96 1.13
N ARG A 249 14.24 -13.20 1.02
CA ARG A 249 13.41 -14.42 1.07
C ARG A 249 12.69 -14.53 2.41
N ALA A 250 13.42 -14.43 3.51
CA ALA A 250 12.85 -14.50 4.86
C ALA A 250 11.80 -13.39 5.10
N ALA A 251 12.06 -12.19 4.60
CA ALA A 251 11.13 -11.07 4.69
C ALA A 251 9.84 -11.32 3.88
N ALA A 252 9.95 -11.84 2.65
CA ALA A 252 8.79 -12.19 1.83
C ALA A 252 7.94 -13.29 2.47
N GLU A 253 8.56 -14.31 3.06
CA GLU A 253 7.87 -15.39 3.78
C GLU A 253 7.13 -14.86 5.03
N LYS A 254 7.76 -13.97 5.80
CA LYS A 254 7.08 -13.30 6.93
C LYS A 254 5.86 -12.50 6.47
N ALA A 255 5.99 -11.75 5.39
CA ALA A 255 4.89 -10.97 4.83
C ALA A 255 3.71 -11.84 4.37
N ILE A 256 3.97 -12.99 3.77
CA ILE A 256 2.91 -13.95 3.40
C ILE A 256 2.17 -14.45 4.65
N ARG A 257 2.87 -14.74 5.75
CA ARG A 257 2.21 -15.12 7.00
C ARG A 257 1.29 -14.03 7.54
N VAL A 258 1.69 -12.75 7.44
CA VAL A 258 0.82 -11.62 7.84
C VAL A 258 -0.43 -11.55 6.96
N ILE A 259 -0.30 -11.74 5.65
CA ILE A 259 -1.48 -11.79 4.77
C ILE A 259 -2.46 -12.87 5.26
N LEU A 260 -1.98 -14.07 5.58
CA LEU A 260 -2.83 -15.16 6.05
C LEU A 260 -3.47 -14.87 7.42
N ALA A 261 -2.69 -14.25 8.33
CA ALA A 261 -3.15 -13.91 9.68
C ALA A 261 -4.18 -12.77 9.71
N THR A 262 -4.12 -11.87 8.73
CA THR A 262 -5.02 -10.70 8.65
C THR A 262 -6.26 -10.93 7.79
N GLN A 263 -6.41 -12.13 7.18
CA GLN A 263 -7.63 -12.45 6.45
C GLN A 263 -8.82 -12.46 7.39
N ILE A 264 -9.83 -11.64 7.12
CA ILE A 264 -10.95 -11.43 8.01
C ILE A 264 -11.86 -12.68 8.04
N VAL A 265 -12.22 -13.09 9.25
CA VAL A 265 -13.21 -14.14 9.50
C VAL A 265 -14.50 -13.48 9.97
N ALA A 266 -15.56 -13.63 9.20
CA ALA A 266 -16.89 -13.11 9.50
C ALA A 266 -17.90 -14.27 9.60
N GLY A 267 -18.65 -14.35 10.69
CA GLY A 267 -19.58 -15.45 10.92
C GLY A 267 -18.92 -16.84 10.87
N GLY A 268 -17.66 -16.96 11.26
CA GLY A 268 -16.90 -18.23 11.21
C GLY A 268 -16.34 -18.58 9.84
N VAL A 269 -16.52 -17.74 8.81
CA VAL A 269 -16.06 -17.98 7.45
C VAL A 269 -14.95 -16.97 7.08
N ARG A 270 -13.84 -17.44 6.52
CA ARG A 270 -12.82 -16.57 5.94
C ARG A 270 -13.38 -15.79 4.74
N THR A 271 -12.99 -14.52 4.61
CA THR A 271 -13.49 -13.61 3.56
C THR A 271 -12.33 -12.91 2.86
N GLY A 272 -12.36 -11.59 2.72
CA GLY A 272 -11.29 -10.76 2.19
C GLY A 272 -10.44 -10.13 3.30
N TRP A 273 -9.83 -9.01 2.97
CA TRP A 273 -8.97 -8.23 3.85
C TRP A 273 -9.48 -6.80 3.96
N CYS A 274 -9.20 -6.15 5.09
CA CYS A 274 -9.32 -4.71 5.21
C CYS A 274 -8.19 -4.02 4.44
N GLN A 275 -8.37 -2.75 4.11
CA GLN A 275 -7.33 -1.94 3.47
C GLN A 275 -6.11 -1.77 4.36
N GLN A 276 -6.30 -1.69 5.67
CA GLN A 276 -5.23 -1.57 6.65
C GLN A 276 -5.50 -2.40 7.90
N HIS A 277 -4.40 -2.80 8.56
CA HIS A 277 -4.43 -3.56 9.80
C HIS A 277 -3.49 -2.94 10.83
N ASP A 278 -3.87 -3.03 12.10
CA ASP A 278 -3.03 -2.56 13.21
C ASP A 278 -1.71 -3.32 13.25
N ALA A 279 -0.62 -2.59 13.47
CA ALA A 279 0.72 -3.14 13.41
C ALA A 279 0.97 -4.22 14.48
N LEU A 280 0.42 -4.05 15.70
CA LEU A 280 0.66 -4.96 16.84
C LEU A 280 -0.38 -6.07 16.91
N THR A 281 -1.66 -5.72 16.80
CA THR A 281 -2.78 -6.64 17.05
C THR A 281 -3.25 -7.38 15.80
N LEU A 282 -2.84 -6.93 14.61
CA LEU A 282 -3.31 -7.39 13.30
C LEU A 282 -4.82 -7.15 13.06
N ALA A 283 -5.51 -6.49 13.95
CA ALA A 283 -6.91 -6.14 13.81
C ALA A 283 -7.12 -5.20 12.61
N ALA A 284 -8.25 -5.32 11.93
CA ALA A 284 -8.62 -4.38 10.88
C ALA A 284 -8.78 -2.97 11.45
N VAL A 285 -8.24 -1.94 10.76
CA VAL A 285 -8.33 -0.53 11.14
C VAL A 285 -8.73 0.33 9.95
N GLY A 286 -9.29 1.51 10.23
CA GLY A 286 -9.54 2.51 9.21
C GLY A 286 -8.25 3.20 8.76
N ALA A 287 -8.35 4.02 7.70
CA ALA A 287 -7.25 4.83 7.22
C ALA A 287 -7.60 6.32 7.25
N ARG A 288 -7.85 6.94 6.09
CA ARG A 288 -8.33 8.33 6.03
C ARG A 288 -9.74 8.44 6.59
N ASN A 289 -10.18 9.62 6.94
CA ASN A 289 -11.49 9.84 7.58
C ASN A 289 -12.68 9.14 6.90
N PHE A 290 -12.59 8.91 5.59
CA PHE A 290 -13.62 8.28 4.76
C PHE A 290 -13.29 6.82 4.37
N GLU A 291 -12.30 6.21 4.95
CA GLU A 291 -11.88 4.83 4.70
C GLU A 291 -12.12 4.00 5.97
N PRO A 292 -13.32 3.40 6.10
CA PRO A 292 -13.71 2.73 7.34
C PRO A 292 -13.03 1.37 7.52
N ILE A 293 -13.21 0.79 8.69
CA ILE A 293 -12.94 -0.64 8.93
C ILE A 293 -13.93 -1.45 8.10
N ALA A 294 -13.46 -2.03 7.00
CA ALA A 294 -14.31 -2.74 6.05
C ALA A 294 -13.50 -3.76 5.25
N LEU A 295 -14.19 -4.72 4.65
CA LEU A 295 -13.60 -5.60 3.65
C LEU A 295 -13.33 -4.81 2.37
N ALA A 296 -12.09 -4.72 1.93
CA ALA A 296 -11.66 -3.96 0.77
C ALA A 296 -11.51 -4.87 -0.46
N SER A 297 -12.38 -4.71 -1.45
CA SER A 297 -12.48 -5.64 -2.58
C SER A 297 -11.29 -5.57 -3.53
N ASN A 298 -10.78 -4.37 -3.81
CA ASN A 298 -9.64 -4.21 -4.71
C ASN A 298 -8.34 -4.72 -4.07
N GLU A 299 -8.09 -4.37 -2.83
CA GLU A 299 -6.94 -4.80 -2.05
C GLU A 299 -6.95 -6.32 -1.86
N SER A 300 -8.10 -6.89 -1.53
CA SER A 300 -8.29 -8.35 -1.46
C SER A 300 -7.98 -9.04 -2.79
N ALA A 301 -8.44 -8.49 -3.91
CA ALA A 301 -8.17 -9.03 -5.24
C ALA A 301 -6.66 -9.07 -5.54
N ARG A 302 -5.91 -8.07 -5.11
CA ARG A 302 -4.45 -8.00 -5.31
C ARG A 302 -3.71 -8.99 -4.42
N LEU A 303 -4.10 -9.13 -3.16
CA LEU A 303 -3.54 -10.15 -2.28
C LEU A 303 -3.80 -11.57 -2.81
N LEU A 304 -4.99 -11.84 -3.31
CA LEU A 304 -5.30 -13.12 -3.97
C LEU A 304 -4.41 -13.37 -5.17
N GLN A 305 -4.19 -12.36 -6.03
CA GLN A 305 -3.29 -12.49 -7.19
C GLN A 305 -1.86 -12.79 -6.76
N LEU A 306 -1.36 -12.17 -5.70
CA LEU A 306 -0.03 -12.46 -5.13
C LEU A 306 0.05 -13.90 -4.61
N LEU A 307 -0.93 -14.34 -3.81
CA LEU A 307 -0.95 -15.69 -3.24
C LEU A 307 -1.01 -16.78 -4.33
N MET A 308 -1.78 -16.56 -5.41
CA MET A 308 -1.86 -17.47 -6.55
C MET A 308 -0.56 -17.55 -7.39
N GLN A 309 0.38 -16.61 -7.22
CA GLN A 309 1.69 -16.65 -7.87
C GLN A 309 2.75 -17.44 -7.07
N LEU A 310 2.41 -17.94 -5.90
CA LEU A 310 3.32 -18.81 -5.14
C LEU A 310 3.48 -20.13 -5.88
N PRO A 311 4.73 -20.61 -6.11
CA PRO A 311 4.97 -21.82 -6.91
C PRO A 311 4.38 -23.07 -6.23
N ASP A 312 4.57 -23.22 -4.92
CA ASP A 312 4.10 -24.36 -4.13
C ASP A 312 3.27 -23.85 -2.94
N PRO A 313 2.01 -23.45 -3.18
CA PRO A 313 1.18 -22.86 -2.12
C PRO A 313 0.81 -23.91 -1.07
N SER A 314 1.03 -23.59 0.21
CA SER A 314 0.61 -24.46 1.31
C SER A 314 -0.92 -24.62 1.34
N ALA A 315 -1.40 -25.66 2.05
CA ALA A 315 -2.83 -25.87 2.24
C ALA A 315 -3.54 -24.64 2.84
N GLU A 316 -2.85 -23.89 3.71
CA GLU A 316 -3.38 -22.66 4.30
C GLU A 316 -3.52 -21.53 3.25
N VAL A 317 -2.53 -21.36 2.38
CA VAL A 317 -2.61 -20.42 1.25
C VAL A 317 -3.76 -20.78 0.33
N VAL A 318 -3.91 -22.07 0.03
CA VAL A 318 -5.00 -22.54 -0.81
C VAL A 318 -6.36 -22.21 -0.20
N ALA A 319 -6.57 -22.53 1.06
CA ALA A 319 -7.80 -22.24 1.78
C ALA A 319 -8.09 -20.73 1.83
N ALA A 320 -7.05 -19.91 2.01
CA ALA A 320 -7.18 -18.46 2.00
C ALA A 320 -7.61 -17.92 0.63
N VAL A 321 -7.02 -18.44 -0.45
CA VAL A 321 -7.37 -18.07 -1.84
C VAL A 321 -8.78 -18.49 -2.17
N ASP A 322 -9.17 -19.72 -1.86
CA ASP A 322 -10.51 -20.24 -2.14
C ASP A 322 -11.59 -19.45 -1.41
N ALA A 323 -11.38 -19.13 -0.13
CA ALA A 323 -12.29 -18.34 0.69
C ALA A 323 -12.43 -16.90 0.18
N GLY A 324 -11.31 -16.23 -0.14
CA GLY A 324 -11.33 -14.88 -0.66
C GLY A 324 -11.99 -14.79 -2.06
N ALA A 325 -11.73 -15.76 -2.93
CA ALA A 325 -12.39 -15.85 -4.24
C ALA A 325 -13.90 -16.11 -4.10
N ALA A 326 -14.31 -16.97 -3.16
CA ALA A 326 -15.72 -17.21 -2.87
C ALA A 326 -16.42 -15.96 -2.33
N TRP A 327 -15.75 -15.19 -1.46
CA TRP A 327 -16.26 -13.90 -0.98
C TRP A 327 -16.42 -12.89 -2.13
N LEU A 328 -15.42 -12.70 -2.98
CA LEU A 328 -15.54 -11.80 -4.14
C LEU A 328 -16.68 -12.20 -5.09
N LYS A 329 -16.89 -13.50 -5.32
CA LYS A 329 -18.00 -13.96 -6.15
C LYS A 329 -19.37 -13.61 -5.56
N ARG A 330 -19.52 -13.72 -4.23
CA ARG A 330 -20.77 -13.41 -3.54
C ARG A 330 -21.11 -11.92 -3.49
N THR A 331 -20.09 -11.05 -3.46
CA THR A 331 -20.24 -9.61 -3.29
C THR A 331 -20.18 -8.84 -4.62
N ALA A 332 -20.11 -9.53 -5.76
CA ALA A 332 -20.21 -8.91 -7.07
C ALA A 332 -21.54 -8.20 -7.24
N LEU A 333 -21.50 -6.95 -7.70
CA LEU A 333 -22.70 -6.18 -7.99
C LEU A 333 -23.31 -6.59 -9.35
N PRO A 334 -24.61 -6.37 -9.57
CA PRO A 334 -25.30 -6.80 -10.81
C PRO A 334 -24.67 -6.28 -12.10
N VAL A 335 -23.99 -5.14 -12.05
CA VAL A 335 -23.31 -4.53 -13.22
C VAL A 335 -21.91 -5.09 -13.48
N GLY A 336 -21.47 -6.12 -12.74
CA GLY A 336 -20.16 -6.76 -12.94
C GLY A 336 -18.97 -6.00 -12.36
N ASN A 337 -19.21 -5.12 -11.40
CA ASN A 337 -18.18 -4.45 -10.59
C ASN A 337 -18.39 -4.76 -9.10
N TRP A 338 -17.58 -4.15 -8.25
CA TRP A 338 -17.64 -4.30 -6.78
C TRP A 338 -17.63 -2.92 -6.14
N ALA A 339 -18.34 -2.78 -5.00
CA ALA A 339 -18.06 -1.66 -4.11
C ALA A 339 -16.62 -1.80 -3.59
N ARG A 340 -15.94 -0.68 -3.36
CA ARG A 340 -14.59 -0.70 -2.80
C ARG A 340 -14.59 -1.30 -1.40
N PHE A 341 -15.58 -0.95 -0.58
CA PHE A 341 -15.70 -1.38 0.81
C PHE A 341 -17.02 -2.09 1.08
N TYR A 342 -16.95 -3.13 1.89
CA TYR A 342 -18.10 -3.89 2.39
C TYR A 342 -18.02 -3.99 3.91
N ASP A 343 -19.14 -3.78 4.58
CA ASP A 343 -19.24 -4.01 6.02
C ASP A 343 -18.87 -5.45 6.37
N VAL A 344 -18.11 -5.61 7.45
CA VAL A 344 -17.54 -6.92 7.84
C VAL A 344 -18.63 -7.90 8.28
N GLN A 345 -19.74 -7.42 8.83
CA GLN A 345 -20.80 -8.26 9.38
C GLN A 345 -21.90 -8.53 8.35
N THR A 346 -22.38 -7.46 7.71
CA THR A 346 -23.53 -7.55 6.80
C THR A 346 -23.14 -7.90 5.37
N MET A 347 -21.87 -7.74 4.99
CA MET A 347 -21.38 -7.90 3.61
C MET A 347 -22.05 -6.95 2.60
N GLN A 348 -22.67 -5.88 3.06
CA GLN A 348 -23.25 -4.85 2.21
C GLN A 348 -22.21 -3.74 1.90
N PRO A 349 -22.31 -3.07 0.75
CA PRO A 349 -21.50 -1.91 0.44
C PRO A 349 -21.59 -0.84 1.52
N VAL A 350 -20.45 -0.19 1.82
CA VAL A 350 -20.39 0.96 2.73
C VAL A 350 -19.55 2.07 2.13
N PHE A 351 -19.93 3.31 2.46
CA PHE A 351 -19.34 4.53 1.92
C PHE A 351 -19.02 5.48 3.08
N GLY A 352 -17.82 6.03 3.10
CA GLY A 352 -17.42 6.95 4.15
C GLY A 352 -17.32 8.40 3.67
N ASP A 353 -17.50 9.34 4.58
CA ASP A 353 -17.31 10.76 4.28
C ASP A 353 -16.20 11.40 5.13
N ARG A 354 -15.85 12.64 4.83
CA ARG A 354 -14.74 13.36 5.48
C ARG A 354 -15.02 13.70 6.94
N ASP A 355 -16.27 13.76 7.35
CA ASP A 355 -16.70 13.91 8.74
C ASP A 355 -16.62 12.62 9.55
N ARG A 356 -16.11 11.53 8.93
CA ARG A 356 -16.01 10.17 9.46
C ARG A 356 -17.30 9.39 9.50
N SER A 357 -18.40 9.92 9.02
CA SER A 357 -19.65 9.15 8.92
C SER A 357 -19.51 8.00 7.92
N ILE A 358 -20.23 6.92 8.19
CA ILE A 358 -20.31 5.72 7.36
C ILE A 358 -21.75 5.53 6.94
N HIS A 359 -22.00 5.28 5.67
CA HIS A 359 -23.31 5.19 5.04
C HIS A 359 -23.45 3.90 4.23
N ASP A 360 -24.68 3.44 4.01
CA ASP A 360 -24.98 2.26 3.19
C ASP A 360 -25.24 2.59 1.71
N THR A 361 -25.46 3.89 1.39
CA THR A 361 -25.62 4.35 0.02
C THR A 361 -24.63 5.48 -0.34
N ILE A 362 -24.19 5.48 -1.59
CA ILE A 362 -23.25 6.51 -2.08
C ILE A 362 -23.89 7.89 -2.15
N ASP A 363 -25.21 7.97 -2.29
CA ASP A 363 -25.93 9.27 -2.43
C ASP A 363 -25.96 10.06 -1.12
N GLU A 364 -25.69 9.43 0.00
CA GLU A 364 -25.68 10.05 1.33
C GLU A 364 -24.36 10.72 1.69
N ILE A 365 -23.26 10.40 1.01
CA ILE A 365 -21.98 11.07 1.23
C ILE A 365 -21.88 12.37 0.42
N SER A 366 -20.96 13.26 0.81
CA SER A 366 -20.72 14.52 0.14
C SER A 366 -20.39 14.36 -1.35
N GLU A 367 -20.79 15.33 -2.17
CA GLU A 367 -20.52 15.32 -3.62
C GLU A 367 -19.02 15.24 -3.91
N GLU A 368 -18.20 15.91 -3.10
CA GLU A 368 -16.74 15.88 -3.20
C GLU A 368 -16.22 14.46 -3.05
N ARG A 369 -16.75 13.68 -2.08
CA ARG A 369 -16.34 12.29 -1.90
C ARG A 369 -16.93 11.36 -2.96
N ARG A 370 -18.15 11.55 -3.38
CA ARG A 370 -18.75 10.75 -4.46
C ARG A 370 -17.92 10.82 -5.75
N LYS A 371 -17.46 12.01 -6.11
CA LYS A 371 -16.70 12.26 -7.36
C LYS A 371 -15.18 12.09 -7.20
N GLY A 372 -14.65 12.34 -6.00
CA GLY A 372 -13.21 12.39 -5.75
C GLY A 372 -12.60 11.08 -5.27
N TYR A 373 -13.32 9.96 -5.28
CA TYR A 373 -12.82 8.66 -4.84
C TYR A 373 -13.41 7.50 -5.65
N GLY A 374 -12.63 6.45 -5.85
CA GLY A 374 -13.04 5.27 -6.60
C GLY A 374 -13.85 4.30 -5.76
N TRP A 375 -15.13 4.57 -5.57
CA TRP A 375 -16.04 3.74 -4.75
C TRP A 375 -16.42 2.43 -5.40
N PHE A 376 -16.36 2.33 -6.71
CA PHE A 376 -16.62 1.11 -7.46
C PHE A 376 -15.38 0.71 -8.24
N VAL A 377 -15.05 -0.58 -8.22
CA VAL A 377 -13.81 -1.11 -8.78
C VAL A 377 -14.06 -2.37 -9.61
N THR A 378 -13.14 -2.65 -10.53
CA THR A 378 -13.18 -3.83 -11.42
C THR A 378 -12.01 -4.78 -11.19
N GLY A 379 -11.07 -4.44 -10.30
CA GLY A 379 -9.91 -5.29 -9.97
C GLY A 379 -10.25 -6.74 -9.62
N PRO A 380 -11.35 -7.00 -8.88
CA PRO A 380 -11.80 -8.36 -8.56
C PRO A 380 -12.09 -9.25 -9.77
N GLU A 381 -12.55 -8.71 -10.91
CA GLU A 381 -12.80 -9.49 -12.13
C GLU A 381 -11.53 -10.21 -12.60
N LYS A 382 -10.41 -9.50 -12.64
CA LYS A 382 -9.12 -10.08 -13.03
C LYS A 382 -8.66 -11.16 -12.05
N ALA A 383 -8.83 -10.93 -10.75
CA ALA A 383 -8.48 -11.91 -9.73
C ALA A 383 -9.32 -13.19 -9.85
N LEU A 384 -10.62 -13.08 -10.11
CA LEU A 384 -11.51 -14.23 -10.32
C LEU A 384 -11.20 -14.99 -11.62
N LYS A 385 -10.84 -14.31 -12.71
CA LYS A 385 -10.35 -14.95 -13.94
C LYS A 385 -9.06 -15.74 -13.69
N THR A 386 -8.12 -15.14 -12.94
CA THR A 386 -6.88 -15.81 -12.52
C THR A 386 -7.18 -17.01 -11.64
N TYR A 387 -8.09 -16.87 -10.68
CA TYR A 387 -8.51 -17.95 -9.79
C TYR A 387 -9.09 -19.15 -10.54
N ALA A 388 -9.94 -18.92 -11.52
CA ALA A 388 -10.52 -20.01 -12.34
C ALA A 388 -9.42 -20.85 -13.01
N SER A 389 -8.43 -20.20 -13.60
CA SER A 389 -7.29 -20.88 -14.23
C SER A 389 -6.35 -21.54 -13.22
N TRP A 390 -6.16 -20.93 -12.05
CA TRP A 390 -5.31 -21.45 -10.97
C TRP A 390 -5.94 -22.67 -10.29
N ALA A 391 -7.25 -22.64 -10.02
CA ALA A 391 -7.97 -23.76 -9.44
C ALA A 391 -8.02 -24.97 -10.39
N ALA A 392 -8.26 -24.75 -11.69
CA ALA A 392 -8.29 -25.81 -12.70
C ALA A 392 -6.97 -26.59 -12.86
N LYS A 393 -5.82 -25.98 -12.57
CA LYS A 393 -4.51 -26.66 -12.60
C LYS A 393 -4.25 -27.55 -11.39
N ARG A 394 -5.12 -27.57 -10.40
CA ARG A 394 -4.97 -28.25 -9.12
C ARG A 394 -5.93 -29.43 -8.95
N LEU A 395 -6.87 -29.56 -9.87
CA LEU A 395 -7.74 -30.74 -10.04
C LEU A 395 -7.04 -31.80 -10.87
#